data_27df0881a627086f397343e5278a6882
#
_entry.id   27df0881a627086f397343e5278a6882
#
_cell.length_a   1.000
_cell.length_b   1.000
_cell.length_c   1.000
_cell.angle_alpha   90.00
_cell.angle_beta   90.00
_cell.angle_gamma   90.00
#
_symmetry.space_group_name_H-M   'P 1'
#
loop_
_entity.id
_entity.type
_entity.pdbx_description
1 polymer ?
#
loop_
_entity_poly.entity_id
_entity_poly.type
_entity_poly.pdbx_seq_one_letter_code
_entity_poly.pdbx_strand_id
1 'polypeptide(L)'
;MAFTHLHVHTEYSLLDGSSKIKELLPRAKELGMDSLAITDHGVMYGVIDFYKKAKEVGIKPILGCEIYVAPGSRFDREQGRGEDRYYHLVLLAENNQGYNCLLYTSDAAD
;
A
#
# COMPACT_ATOMS: atom_id res chain seq x y z
N MET A 1 11.50 5.64 -21.41
CA MET A 1 10.39 6.07 -20.50
C MET A 1 10.27 5.07 -19.36
N ALA A 2 10.43 5.52 -18.13
CA ALA A 2 10.36 4.63 -16.97
C ALA A 2 8.89 4.33 -16.63
N PHE A 3 8.59 3.06 -16.37
CA PHE A 3 7.28 2.64 -15.90
C PHE A 3 7.26 2.66 -14.36
N THR A 4 6.16 3.09 -13.77
CA THR A 4 5.98 3.10 -12.32
C THR A 4 4.77 2.25 -11.94
N HIS A 5 4.99 1.20 -11.15
CA HIS A 5 3.91 0.44 -10.55
C HIS A 5 3.31 1.21 -9.37
N LEU A 6 2.00 1.45 -9.40
CA LEU A 6 1.27 2.20 -8.36
C LEU A 6 0.38 1.32 -7.48
N HIS A 7 0.34 0.02 -7.74
CA HIS A 7 -0.45 -0.95 -6.98
C HIS A 7 0.42 -2.18 -6.71
N VAL A 8 1.02 -2.26 -5.53
CA VAL A 8 2.01 -3.28 -5.19
C VAL A 8 1.77 -3.78 -3.77
N HIS A 9 1.63 -5.09 -3.63
CA HIS A 9 1.57 -5.78 -2.35
C HIS A 9 2.92 -6.38 -1.99
N THR A 10 3.41 -6.09 -0.78
CA THR A 10 4.68 -6.61 -0.27
C THR A 10 4.45 -7.78 0.69
N GLU A 11 5.53 -8.30 1.25
CA GLU A 11 5.50 -9.34 2.29
C GLU A 11 4.67 -8.96 3.52
N TYR A 12 4.42 -7.67 3.75
CA TYR A 12 3.58 -7.19 4.84
C TYR A 12 2.08 -7.29 4.54
N SER A 13 1.71 -7.58 3.29
CA SER A 13 0.33 -7.90 2.89
C SER A 13 0.08 -9.38 3.13
N LEU A 14 -0.21 -9.75 4.36
CA LEU A 14 -0.08 -11.10 4.93
C LEU A 14 -0.77 -12.22 4.17
N LEU A 15 -1.83 -11.92 3.42
CA LEU A 15 -2.62 -12.94 2.74
C LEU A 15 -2.21 -13.18 1.28
N ASP A 16 -1.64 -12.18 0.61
CA ASP A 16 -1.40 -12.23 -0.83
C ASP A 16 -0.08 -11.62 -1.29
N GLY A 17 0.72 -11.10 -0.38
CA GLY A 17 2.00 -10.48 -0.70
C GLY A 17 3.18 -11.43 -0.51
N SER A 18 3.93 -11.68 -1.59
CA SER A 18 5.16 -12.48 -1.55
C SER A 18 6.41 -11.67 -1.89
N SER A 19 6.25 -10.45 -2.36
CA SER A 19 7.35 -9.59 -2.77
C SER A 19 8.07 -9.02 -1.56
N LYS A 20 9.28 -9.50 -1.31
CA LYS A 20 10.11 -8.98 -0.22
C LYS A 20 10.71 -7.63 -0.62
N ILE A 21 10.59 -6.63 0.25
CA ILE A 21 11.06 -5.27 0.00
C ILE A 21 12.54 -5.24 -0.38
N LYS A 22 13.37 -6.01 0.31
CA LYS A 22 14.82 -6.10 0.05
C LYS A 22 15.19 -6.68 -1.32
N GLU A 23 14.28 -7.42 -1.94
CA GLU A 23 14.47 -8.01 -3.28
C GLU A 23 13.76 -7.18 -4.36
N LEU A 24 12.59 -6.66 -4.03
CA LEU A 24 11.74 -5.90 -4.93
C LEU A 24 12.39 -4.60 -5.41
N LEU A 25 12.95 -3.81 -4.50
CA LEU A 25 13.54 -2.51 -4.82
C LEU A 25 14.81 -2.62 -5.68
N PRO A 26 15.78 -3.49 -5.38
CA PRO A 26 16.91 -3.70 -6.29
C PRO A 26 16.46 -4.19 -7.66
N ARG A 27 15.47 -5.07 -7.73
CA ARG A 27 14.94 -5.57 -9.01
C ARG A 27 14.28 -4.46 -9.82
N ALA A 28 13.50 -3.59 -9.18
CA ALA A 28 12.91 -2.43 -9.84
C ALA A 28 13.99 -1.51 -10.43
N LYS A 29 15.07 -1.30 -9.69
CA LYS A 29 16.21 -0.52 -10.16
C LYS A 29 16.89 -1.15 -11.38
N GLU A 30 17.13 -2.46 -11.36
CA GLU A 30 17.69 -3.20 -12.50
C GLU A 30 16.84 -3.06 -13.76
N LEU A 31 15.51 -3.04 -13.60
CA LEU A 31 14.56 -2.88 -14.71
C LEU A 31 14.42 -1.43 -15.20
N GLY A 32 15.19 -0.50 -14.64
CA GLY A 32 15.19 0.90 -15.04
C GLY A 32 14.07 1.73 -14.47
N MET A 33 13.40 1.26 -13.43
CA MET A 33 12.38 2.04 -12.72
C MET A 33 13.06 3.04 -11.80
N ASP A 34 12.53 4.26 -11.75
CA ASP A 34 13.01 5.33 -10.87
C ASP A 34 12.05 5.61 -9.70
N SER A 35 10.87 5.03 -9.74
CA SER A 35 9.82 5.18 -8.71
C SER A 35 9.06 3.88 -8.53
N LEU A 36 8.57 3.64 -7.32
CA LEU A 36 7.76 2.45 -7.00
C LEU A 36 6.82 2.77 -5.83
N ALA A 37 5.60 2.27 -5.88
CA ALA A 37 4.64 2.39 -4.78
C ALA A 37 4.63 1.15 -3.89
N ILE A 38 4.18 1.35 -2.65
CA ILE A 38 3.74 0.29 -1.75
C ILE A 38 2.26 0.54 -1.41
N THR A 39 1.42 -0.46 -1.61
CA THR A 39 -0.03 -0.37 -1.37
C THR A 39 -0.57 -1.66 -0.77
N ASP A 40 -0.06 -2.06 0.38
CA ASP A 40 -0.48 -3.28 1.05
C ASP A 40 -1.94 -3.23 1.49
N HIS A 41 -2.58 -4.39 1.63
CA HIS A 41 -3.97 -4.52 2.02
C HIS A 41 -4.21 -4.08 3.46
N GLY A 42 -4.91 -2.95 3.64
CA GLY A 42 -5.42 -2.48 4.92
C GLY A 42 -4.37 -2.16 5.98
N VAL A 43 -3.08 -2.18 5.63
CA VAL A 43 -1.98 -1.98 6.58
C VAL A 43 -0.90 -1.09 6.00
N MET A 44 -0.14 -0.45 6.90
CA MET A 44 1.01 0.37 6.54
C MET A 44 2.29 -0.08 7.28
N TYR A 45 2.36 -1.35 7.63
CA TYR A 45 3.45 -1.93 8.43
C TYR A 45 4.81 -1.86 7.73
N GLY A 46 4.85 -2.00 6.42
CA GLY A 46 6.07 -2.01 5.63
C GLY A 46 6.53 -0.64 5.14
N VAL A 47 5.78 0.43 5.40
CA VAL A 47 6.01 1.75 4.79
C VAL A 47 7.37 2.34 5.18
N ILE A 48 7.76 2.27 6.43
CA ILE A 48 9.04 2.83 6.89
C ILE A 48 10.22 2.04 6.32
N ASP A 49 10.16 0.72 6.36
CA ASP A 49 11.19 -0.16 5.78
C ASP A 49 11.32 0.08 4.28
N PHE A 50 10.19 0.14 3.58
CA PHE A 50 10.14 0.45 2.15
C PHE A 50 10.76 1.81 1.83
N TYR A 51 10.39 2.86 2.57
CA TYR A 51 10.90 4.21 2.38
C TYR A 51 12.43 4.26 2.52
N LYS A 52 12.95 3.70 3.60
CA LYS A 52 14.41 3.67 3.86
C LYS A 52 15.15 2.91 2.76
N LYS A 53 14.65 1.74 2.39
CA LYS A 53 15.29 0.89 1.39
C LYS A 53 15.25 1.52 -0.01
N ALA A 54 14.14 2.15 -0.37
CA ALA A 54 14.01 2.87 -1.64
C ALA A 54 15.02 4.01 -1.74
N LYS A 55 15.22 4.77 -0.68
CA LYS A 55 16.22 5.83 -0.63
C LYS A 55 17.64 5.29 -0.79
N GLU A 56 17.97 4.15 -0.17
CA GLU A 56 19.28 3.51 -0.32
C GLU A 56 19.59 3.12 -1.76
N VAL A 57 18.63 2.58 -2.50
CA VAL A 57 18.83 2.13 -3.88
C VAL A 57 18.59 3.21 -4.91
N GLY A 58 18.15 4.40 -4.51
CA GLY A 58 17.91 5.53 -5.40
C GLY A 58 16.59 5.44 -6.17
N ILE A 59 15.57 4.88 -5.57
CA ILE A 59 14.20 4.84 -6.09
C ILE A 59 13.33 5.79 -5.28
N LYS A 60 12.48 6.56 -5.96
CA LYS A 60 11.49 7.43 -5.32
C LYS A 60 10.36 6.57 -4.73
N PRO A 61 10.19 6.54 -3.40
CA PRO A 61 9.10 5.81 -2.77
C PRO A 61 7.78 6.56 -2.91
N ILE A 62 6.73 5.84 -3.26
CA ILE A 62 5.36 6.33 -3.26
C ILE A 62 4.61 5.52 -2.21
N LEU A 63 4.10 6.19 -1.17
CA LEU A 63 3.50 5.53 -0.03
C LEU A 63 1.99 5.52 -0.17
N GLY A 64 1.39 4.36 0.00
CA GLY A 64 -0.05 4.20 -0.11
C GLY A 64 -0.56 2.99 0.64
N CYS A 65 -1.86 2.74 0.47
CA CYS A 65 -2.54 1.60 1.08
C CYS A 65 -3.75 1.22 0.22
N GLU A 66 -4.02 -0.06 0.10
CA GLU A 66 -5.25 -0.54 -0.49
C GLU A 66 -6.29 -0.68 0.63
N ILE A 67 -7.18 0.31 0.75
CA ILE A 67 -8.19 0.35 1.80
C ILE A 67 -9.44 -0.44 1.43
N TYR A 68 -10.24 -0.75 2.44
CA TYR A 68 -11.54 -1.36 2.29
C TYR A 68 -12.63 -0.31 2.34
N VAL A 69 -13.57 -0.37 1.40
CA VAL A 69 -14.70 0.57 1.29
C VAL A 69 -15.99 -0.21 1.51
N ALA A 70 -16.81 0.25 2.45
CA ALA A 70 -18.10 -0.37 2.73
C ALA A 70 -19.05 -0.20 1.54
N PRO A 71 -19.82 -1.26 1.16
CA PRO A 71 -20.78 -1.16 0.06
C PRO A 71 -21.96 -0.23 0.36
N GLY A 72 -22.29 -0.04 1.64
CA GLY A 72 -23.31 0.88 2.11
C GLY A 72 -22.72 1.97 2.98
N SER A 73 -23.25 2.15 4.20
CA SER A 73 -22.73 3.12 5.15
C SER A 73 -21.49 2.59 5.88
N ARG A 74 -20.52 3.46 6.13
CA ARG A 74 -19.37 3.14 7.00
C ARG A 74 -19.76 2.77 8.43
N PHE A 75 -20.98 3.08 8.83
CA PHE A 75 -21.53 2.73 10.14
C PHE A 75 -22.19 1.36 10.18
N ASP A 76 -22.40 0.73 9.02
CA ASP A 76 -22.97 -0.61 8.94
C ASP A 76 -21.91 -1.63 9.37
N ARG A 77 -22.15 -2.23 10.53
CA ARG A 77 -21.26 -3.25 11.11
C ARG A 77 -21.80 -4.67 10.99
N GLU A 78 -22.96 -4.84 10.36
CA GLU A 78 -23.50 -6.15 10.10
C GLU A 78 -22.68 -6.85 9.03
N GLN A 79 -22.15 -8.01 9.38
CA GLN A 79 -21.45 -8.87 8.42
C GLN A 79 -22.51 -9.46 7.47
N GLY A 80 -22.66 -8.84 6.31
CA GLY A 80 -23.48 -9.37 5.24
C GLY A 80 -23.04 -10.79 4.87
N ARG A 81 -24.02 -11.69 4.74
CA ARG A 81 -23.82 -13.02 4.16
C ARG A 81 -23.83 -12.85 2.64
N GLY A 82 -22.66 -12.71 2.01
CA GLY A 82 -22.54 -12.58 0.57
C GLY A 82 -21.12 -12.25 0.13
N GLU A 83 -20.87 -12.35 -1.19
CA GLU A 83 -19.56 -12.16 -1.78
C GLU A 83 -19.05 -10.70 -1.72
N ASP A 84 -19.95 -9.72 -1.57
CA ASP A 84 -19.64 -8.28 -1.62
C ASP A 84 -19.66 -7.65 -0.23
N ARG A 85 -18.68 -8.01 0.61
CA ARG A 85 -18.57 -7.41 1.96
C ARG A 85 -17.95 -6.02 1.95
N TYR A 86 -17.10 -5.72 0.97
CA TYR A 86 -16.38 -4.45 0.83
C TYR A 86 -15.73 -4.35 -0.56
N TYR A 87 -15.48 -3.14 -0.97
CA TYR A 87 -14.69 -2.85 -2.16
C TYR A 87 -13.26 -2.48 -1.79
N HIS A 88 -12.36 -2.54 -2.74
CA HIS A 88 -10.97 -2.13 -2.59
C HIS A 88 -10.74 -0.79 -3.28
N LEU A 89 -9.98 0.09 -2.63
CA LEU A 89 -9.58 1.38 -3.19
C LEU A 89 -8.11 1.61 -2.86
N VAL A 90 -7.31 1.87 -3.89
CA VAL A 90 -5.91 2.25 -3.72
C VAL A 90 -5.82 3.74 -3.48
N LEU A 91 -5.22 4.13 -2.35
CA LEU A 91 -4.92 5.51 -2.01
C LEU A 91 -3.41 5.70 -1.93
N LEU A 92 -2.92 6.79 -2.54
CA LEU A 92 -1.52 7.17 -2.51
C LEU A 92 -1.37 8.50 -1.77
N ALA A 93 -0.40 8.59 -0.88
CA ALA A 93 -0.11 9.82 -0.13
C ALA A 93 0.73 10.77 -0.98
N GLU A 94 0.23 11.97 -1.24
CA GLU A 94 0.95 13.01 -1.97
C GLU A 94 2.05 13.67 -1.11
N ASN A 95 1.81 13.75 0.22
CA ASN A 95 2.68 14.43 1.18
C ASN A 95 2.50 13.85 2.58
N ASN A 96 3.20 14.42 3.56
CA ASN A 96 3.12 13.98 4.95
C ASN A 96 1.71 14.07 5.55
N GLN A 97 0.92 15.05 5.15
CA GLN A 97 -0.46 15.15 5.60
C GLN A 97 -1.30 13.97 5.11
N GLY A 98 -1.14 13.59 3.84
CA GLY A 98 -1.78 12.41 3.26
C GLY A 98 -1.32 11.13 3.94
N TYR A 99 -0.03 11.00 4.22
CA TYR A 99 0.52 9.86 4.95
C TYR A 99 -0.09 9.72 6.35
N ASN A 100 -0.17 10.80 7.11
CA ASN A 100 -0.80 10.79 8.43
C ASN A 100 -2.29 10.45 8.35
N CYS A 101 -2.98 10.90 7.33
CA CYS A 101 -4.37 10.54 7.08
C CYS A 101 -4.54 9.04 6.84
N LEU A 102 -3.68 8.42 6.04
CA LEU A 102 -3.70 6.97 5.80
C LEU A 102 -3.41 6.18 7.07
N LEU A 103 -2.45 6.60 7.88
CA LEU A 103 -2.16 5.96 9.17
C LEU A 103 -3.39 5.98 10.08
N TYR A 104 -4.04 7.12 10.22
CA TYR A 104 -5.24 7.25 11.04
C TYR A 104 -6.38 6.38 10.51
N THR A 105 -6.57 6.33 9.20
CA THR A 105 -7.61 5.52 8.57
C THR A 105 -7.37 4.02 8.77
N SER A 106 -6.13 3.61 8.66
CA SER A 106 -5.71 2.22 8.90
C SER A 106 -5.92 1.81 10.36
N ASP A 107 -5.48 2.63 11.30
CA ASP A 107 -5.63 2.37 12.73
C ASP A 107 -7.11 2.38 13.17
N ALA A 108 -7.92 3.21 12.56
CA ALA A 108 -9.36 3.30 12.88
C ALA A 108 -10.15 2.07 12.39
N ALA A 109 -9.59 1.27 11.51
CA ALA A 109 -10.21 0.02 11.03
C ALA A 109 -10.12 -1.13 12.05
N ASP A 110 -9.26 -1.00 13.04
CA ASP A 110 -9.11 -1.95 14.16
C ASP A 110 -10.17 -1.65 15.24
#